data_b1314bd20d229100f01cf0210bd738be
#
_entry.id   b1314bd20d229100f01cf0210bd738be
#
_cell.length_a   1.000
_cell.length_b   1.000
_cell.length_c   1.000
_cell.angle_alpha   90.00
_cell.angle_beta   90.00
_cell.angle_gamma   90.00
#
_symmetry.space_group_name_H-M   'P 1'
#
loop_
_entity.id
_entity.type
_entity.pdbx_description
1 polymer ?
#
loop_
_entity_poly.entity_id
_entity_poly.type
_entity_poly.pdbx_seq_one_letter_code
_entity_poly.pdbx_strand_id
1 'polypeptide(L)'
;MKTLLTTLIAGSAALVMAAETALAPSQISDLKKINGAGTLTVNADKVFELKGVANFRSSAVLPIDPKKTYKLSGEFMAKNDTVPSILYFGVIALNDKKQNIISEYVFGVKGTETELAEDAKAGDMELKVKDCSKWKFPRGQVAFNVKADLSDLPNKEISPAIKSYQKAGDIYTVTLTKPLKKAYPKGTAIRHHRSAGTYLYSAAAGKKLTNQWQTFSATINGVSPITDPVAYRKFWYTTSNASILILGNFAGKADAVMLFRNLKLEELTR
;
A
#
# COMPACT_ATOMS: atom_id res chain seq x y z
N MET A 1 -74.43 3.86 2.00
CA MET A 1 -73.21 4.30 2.63
C MET A 1 -72.02 3.50 2.00
N LYS A 2 -71.20 4.14 1.17
CA LYS A 2 -70.01 3.53 0.59
C LYS A 2 -68.78 4.15 1.29
N THR A 3 -68.09 3.31 2.07
CA THR A 3 -66.88 3.72 2.78
C THR A 3 -65.67 3.64 1.83
N LEU A 4 -65.06 4.78 1.55
CA LEU A 4 -63.79 4.86 0.78
C LEU A 4 -62.65 4.55 1.73
N LEU A 5 -61.90 3.50 1.42
CA LEU A 5 -60.65 3.14 2.12
C LEU A 5 -59.52 3.85 1.37
N THR A 6 -58.91 4.88 1.99
CA THR A 6 -57.74 5.59 1.46
C THR A 6 -56.47 4.87 1.95
N THR A 7 -55.79 4.17 1.07
CA THR A 7 -54.50 3.52 1.37
C THR A 7 -53.39 4.57 1.26
N LEU A 8 -52.80 4.93 2.39
CA LEU A 8 -51.63 5.80 2.44
C LEU A 8 -50.37 4.95 2.08
N ILE A 9 -49.81 5.19 0.91
CA ILE A 9 -48.54 4.63 0.51
C ILE A 9 -47.43 5.52 1.11
N ALA A 10 -46.79 5.06 2.20
CA ALA A 10 -45.62 5.69 2.73
C ALA A 10 -44.40 5.32 1.84
N GLY A 11 -44.04 6.23 0.95
CA GLY A 11 -42.82 6.14 0.17
C GLY A 11 -41.59 6.36 1.07
N SER A 12 -40.86 5.31 1.39
CA SER A 12 -39.56 5.44 2.01
C SER A 12 -38.55 6.00 0.97
N ALA A 13 -38.28 7.30 1.07
CA ALA A 13 -37.18 7.91 0.34
C ALA A 13 -35.86 7.35 0.92
N ALA A 14 -35.25 6.40 0.22
CA ALA A 14 -33.87 5.99 0.53
C ALA A 14 -32.97 7.21 0.28
N LEU A 15 -32.39 7.75 1.34
CA LEU A 15 -31.36 8.78 1.26
C LEU A 15 -30.14 8.11 0.57
N VAL A 16 -29.98 8.32 -0.73
CA VAL A 16 -28.76 7.98 -1.44
C VAL A 16 -27.71 8.99 -0.97
N MET A 17 -26.93 8.61 0.04
CA MET A 17 -25.76 9.39 0.41
C MET A 17 -24.81 9.40 -0.79
N ALA A 18 -24.56 10.58 -1.35
CA ALA A 18 -23.57 10.77 -2.39
C ALA A 18 -22.24 10.20 -1.86
N ALA A 19 -21.62 9.31 -2.63
CA ALA A 19 -20.32 8.75 -2.26
C ALA A 19 -19.33 9.90 -2.09
N GLU A 20 -18.57 9.88 -1.00
CA GLU A 20 -17.53 10.87 -0.73
C GLU A 20 -16.51 10.83 -1.87
N THR A 21 -16.35 11.93 -2.59
CA THR A 21 -15.47 12.02 -3.77
C THR A 21 -14.09 12.58 -3.44
N ALA A 22 -13.85 12.92 -2.17
CA ALA A 22 -12.58 13.44 -1.70
C ALA A 22 -12.31 13.15 -0.22
N LEU A 23 -11.02 13.00 0.12
CA LEU A 23 -10.50 13.07 1.48
C LEU A 23 -9.72 14.39 1.63
N ALA A 24 -10.04 15.17 2.67
CA ALA A 24 -9.37 16.45 2.94
C ALA A 24 -9.11 16.61 4.47
N PRO A 25 -8.12 15.90 5.04
CA PRO A 25 -7.77 16.00 6.46
C PRO A 25 -7.47 17.45 6.86
N SER A 26 -8.09 17.92 7.96
CA SER A 26 -7.96 19.30 8.43
C SER A 26 -7.81 19.44 9.96
N GLN A 27 -7.97 18.34 10.68
CA GLN A 27 -7.83 18.25 12.14
C GLN A 27 -7.11 16.95 12.54
N ILE A 28 -6.60 16.87 13.76
CA ILE A 28 -5.79 15.74 14.23
C ILE A 28 -6.55 14.41 14.15
N SER A 29 -7.85 14.39 14.46
CA SER A 29 -8.69 13.18 14.38
C SER A 29 -8.82 12.62 12.97
N ASP A 30 -8.56 13.43 11.94
CA ASP A 30 -8.58 13.00 10.55
C ASP A 30 -7.32 12.20 10.17
N LEU A 31 -6.31 12.17 11.04
CA LEU A 31 -5.06 11.48 10.85
C LEU A 31 -4.81 10.46 11.97
N LYS A 32 -4.58 9.21 11.57
CA LYS A 32 -4.23 8.12 12.47
C LYS A 32 -2.72 7.84 12.39
N LYS A 33 -2.04 7.86 13.54
CA LYS A 33 -0.63 7.46 13.61
C LYS A 33 -0.50 5.97 13.31
N ILE A 34 0.41 5.62 12.42
CA ILE A 34 0.78 4.25 12.08
C ILE A 34 1.89 3.78 13.03
N ASN A 35 2.95 4.58 13.14
CA ASN A 35 4.11 4.31 13.99
C ASN A 35 4.95 5.58 14.19
N GLY A 36 6.03 5.46 14.96
CA GLY A 36 6.98 6.53 15.24
C GLY A 36 6.67 7.28 16.54
N ALA A 37 7.69 7.94 17.09
CA ALA A 37 7.63 8.66 18.38
C ALA A 37 7.24 10.14 18.23
N GLY A 38 7.21 10.68 17.00
CA GLY A 38 6.90 12.07 16.72
C GLY A 38 5.51 12.48 17.21
N THR A 39 5.37 13.76 17.57
CA THR A 39 4.11 14.38 18.00
C THR A 39 3.54 15.26 16.91
N LEU A 40 2.22 15.21 16.75
CA LEU A 40 1.46 15.99 15.78
C LEU A 40 0.56 16.98 16.50
N THR A 41 0.62 18.25 16.09
CA THR A 41 -0.31 19.30 16.48
C THR A 41 -0.92 19.96 15.25
N VAL A 42 -1.99 20.72 15.42
CA VAL A 42 -2.62 21.52 14.36
C VAL A 42 -3.01 22.87 14.93
N ASN A 43 -2.78 23.94 14.18
CA ASN A 43 -3.16 25.30 14.57
C ASN A 43 -4.52 25.73 13.99
N ALA A 44 -4.96 26.94 14.31
CA ALA A 44 -6.25 27.50 13.84
C ALA A 44 -6.31 27.60 12.30
N ASP A 45 -5.17 27.78 11.62
CA ASP A 45 -5.09 27.88 10.16
C ASP A 45 -5.04 26.49 9.49
N LYS A 46 -5.32 25.41 10.23
CA LYS A 46 -5.27 24.01 9.78
C LYS A 46 -3.90 23.59 9.27
N VAL A 47 -2.82 24.21 9.76
CA VAL A 47 -1.46 23.78 9.53
C VAL A 47 -1.08 22.75 10.57
N PHE A 48 -0.73 21.57 10.12
CA PHE A 48 -0.18 20.50 10.94
C PHE A 48 1.30 20.74 11.19
N GLU A 49 1.74 20.54 12.42
CA GLU A 49 3.16 20.54 12.81
C GLU A 49 3.52 19.16 13.37
N LEU A 50 4.44 18.48 12.71
CA LEU A 50 5.03 17.23 13.16
C LEU A 50 6.42 17.46 13.69
N LYS A 51 6.64 17.26 14.98
CA LYS A 51 7.95 17.24 15.62
C LYS A 51 8.42 15.80 15.81
N GLY A 52 9.63 15.48 15.33
CA GLY A 52 10.20 14.14 15.33
C GLY A 52 9.64 13.25 14.20
N VAL A 53 9.99 11.98 14.21
CA VAL A 53 9.66 11.01 13.17
C VAL A 53 8.35 10.31 13.49
N ALA A 54 7.36 10.41 12.61
CA ALA A 54 6.14 9.60 12.69
C ALA A 54 5.47 9.44 11.33
N ASN A 55 4.73 8.35 11.20
CA ASN A 55 4.00 7.99 10.01
C ASN A 55 2.49 8.05 10.29
N PHE A 56 1.74 8.62 9.35
CA PHE A 56 0.30 8.83 9.48
C PHE A 56 -0.43 8.33 8.24
N ARG A 57 -1.69 7.98 8.46
CA ARG A 57 -2.67 7.77 7.38
C ARG A 57 -3.92 8.57 7.67
N SER A 58 -4.71 8.92 6.65
CA SER A 58 -6.05 9.45 6.89
C SER A 58 -6.90 8.42 7.64
N SER A 59 -7.70 8.90 8.61
CA SER A 59 -8.65 8.06 9.38
C SER A 59 -9.76 7.53 8.49
N ALA A 60 -10.30 8.40 7.64
CA ALA A 60 -11.23 8.04 6.58
C ALA A 60 -10.50 7.40 5.38
N VAL A 61 -11.26 6.66 4.57
CA VAL A 61 -10.79 6.04 3.32
C VAL A 61 -11.70 6.51 2.18
N LEU A 62 -11.11 6.67 1.00
CA LEU A 62 -11.84 6.98 -0.24
C LEU A 62 -12.10 5.67 -1.00
N PRO A 63 -13.34 5.37 -1.41
CA PRO A 63 -13.61 4.32 -2.38
C PRO A 63 -12.88 4.61 -3.70
N ILE A 64 -12.26 3.59 -4.28
CA ILE A 64 -11.47 3.70 -5.52
C ILE A 64 -12.09 2.84 -6.60
N ASP A 65 -12.45 3.48 -7.70
CA ASP A 65 -12.67 2.82 -8.98
C ASP A 65 -11.40 3.01 -9.84
N PRO A 66 -10.62 1.95 -10.10
CA PRO A 66 -9.39 2.08 -10.89
C PRO A 66 -9.59 2.53 -12.34
N LYS A 67 -10.82 2.59 -12.83
CA LYS A 67 -11.16 3.15 -14.16
C LYS A 67 -11.19 4.68 -14.15
N LYS A 68 -11.26 5.28 -12.97
CA LYS A 68 -11.29 6.72 -12.77
C LYS A 68 -9.89 7.28 -12.49
N THR A 69 -9.77 8.59 -12.51
CA THR A 69 -8.54 9.31 -12.24
C THR A 69 -8.64 10.03 -10.90
N TYR A 70 -7.62 9.96 -10.10
CA TYR A 70 -7.54 10.60 -8.78
C TYR A 70 -6.34 11.53 -8.72
N LYS A 71 -6.48 12.64 -7.98
CA LYS A 71 -5.40 13.56 -7.68
C LYS A 71 -5.11 13.53 -6.19
N LEU A 72 -3.87 13.20 -5.84
CA LEU A 72 -3.31 13.41 -4.52
C LEU A 72 -2.55 14.73 -4.52
N SER A 73 -2.76 15.57 -3.51
CA SER A 73 -2.03 16.83 -3.34
C SER A 73 -1.86 17.19 -1.87
N GLY A 74 -0.83 18.01 -1.58
CA GLY A 74 -0.53 18.55 -0.27
C GLY A 74 0.63 19.54 -0.33
N GLU A 75 0.72 20.41 0.67
CA GLU A 75 1.80 21.38 0.82
C GLU A 75 2.62 21.03 2.05
N PHE A 76 3.95 21.07 1.92
CA PHE A 76 4.89 20.67 2.96
C PHE A 76 6.07 21.62 3.02
N MET A 77 6.62 21.84 4.23
CA MET A 77 7.88 22.54 4.44
C MET A 77 8.61 22.02 5.68
N ALA A 78 9.92 22.14 5.72
CA ALA A 78 10.70 22.03 6.95
C ALA A 78 10.59 23.34 7.73
N LYS A 79 10.43 23.30 9.06
CA LYS A 79 10.35 24.53 9.87
C LYS A 79 11.69 25.28 9.90
N ASN A 80 12.80 24.54 9.76
CA ASN A 80 14.13 25.09 9.61
C ASN A 80 14.99 24.22 8.69
N ASP A 81 16.09 24.76 8.17
CA ASP A 81 16.97 24.06 7.23
C ASP A 81 18.13 23.31 7.92
N THR A 82 18.29 23.46 9.23
CA THR A 82 19.45 22.92 9.97
C THR A 82 19.29 21.44 10.27
N VAL A 83 18.03 20.96 10.39
CA VAL A 83 17.71 19.56 10.62
C VAL A 83 16.97 19.01 9.40
N PRO A 84 17.53 18.00 8.70
CA PRO A 84 16.89 17.45 7.51
C PRO A 84 15.50 16.89 7.81
N SER A 85 14.52 17.30 7.01
CA SER A 85 13.16 16.78 7.02
C SER A 85 12.91 16.07 5.68
N ILE A 86 12.67 14.76 5.73
CA ILE A 86 12.46 13.92 4.55
C ILE A 86 11.02 13.47 4.50
N LEU A 87 10.38 13.67 3.35
CA LEU A 87 8.99 13.35 3.09
C LEU A 87 8.85 12.13 2.18
N TYR A 88 7.97 11.19 2.58
CA TYR A 88 7.26 10.30 1.67
C TYR A 88 5.78 10.63 1.74
N PHE A 89 5.17 10.86 0.58
CA PHE A 89 3.77 11.24 0.46
C PHE A 89 3.10 10.43 -0.66
N GLY A 90 2.00 9.79 -0.31
CA GLY A 90 1.36 8.85 -1.22
C GLY A 90 0.03 8.34 -0.70
N VAL A 91 -0.31 7.12 -1.07
CA VAL A 91 -1.52 6.44 -0.63
C VAL A 91 -1.23 5.04 -0.12
N ILE A 92 -2.06 4.59 0.79
CA ILE A 92 -2.16 3.18 1.18
C ILE A 92 -3.27 2.55 0.34
N ALA A 93 -2.92 1.57 -0.47
CA ALA A 93 -3.87 0.76 -1.20
C ALA A 93 -4.56 -0.23 -0.26
N LEU A 94 -5.89 -0.30 -0.32
CA LEU A 94 -6.72 -1.14 0.52
C LEU A 94 -7.66 -1.99 -0.34
N ASN A 95 -7.94 -3.22 0.11
CA ASN A 95 -8.95 -4.07 -0.52
C ASN A 95 -10.39 -3.66 -0.11
N ASP A 96 -11.40 -4.43 -0.53
CA ASP A 96 -12.82 -4.27 -0.20
C ASP A 96 -13.10 -4.33 1.32
N LYS A 97 -12.29 -5.09 2.06
CA LYS A 97 -12.36 -5.20 3.53
C LYS A 97 -11.53 -4.13 4.25
N LYS A 98 -11.06 -3.11 3.53
CA LYS A 98 -10.21 -2.01 4.04
C LYS A 98 -8.90 -2.50 4.67
N GLN A 99 -8.40 -3.67 4.27
CA GLN A 99 -7.12 -4.22 4.67
C GLN A 99 -6.02 -3.74 3.70
N ASN A 100 -4.83 -3.48 4.24
CA ASN A 100 -3.69 -3.06 3.42
C ASN A 100 -3.33 -4.12 2.38
N ILE A 101 -3.11 -3.66 1.16
CA ILE A 101 -2.44 -4.39 0.10
C ILE A 101 -1.00 -3.89 0.09
N ILE A 102 -0.03 -4.80 0.14
CA ILE A 102 1.39 -4.48 -0.04
C ILE A 102 1.88 -5.08 -1.36
N SER A 103 2.95 -4.52 -1.89
CA SER A 103 3.45 -4.91 -3.20
C SER A 103 3.75 -6.41 -3.31
N GLU A 104 4.30 -6.99 -2.26
CA GLU A 104 4.67 -8.41 -2.20
C GLU A 104 3.48 -9.35 -2.40
N TYR A 105 2.27 -8.90 -2.07
CA TYR A 105 1.06 -9.72 -2.24
C TYR A 105 0.53 -9.74 -3.66
N VAL A 106 0.92 -8.77 -4.50
CA VAL A 106 0.30 -8.55 -5.81
C VAL A 106 1.29 -8.56 -6.98
N PHE A 107 2.59 -8.44 -6.74
CA PHE A 107 3.59 -8.39 -7.81
C PHE A 107 4.29 -9.74 -8.02
N GLY A 108 3.63 -10.62 -8.79
CA GLY A 108 4.23 -11.85 -9.29
C GLY A 108 5.15 -11.59 -10.49
N VAL A 109 6.25 -12.31 -10.58
CA VAL A 109 7.13 -12.28 -11.74
C VAL A 109 6.62 -13.31 -12.74
N LYS A 110 6.15 -12.86 -13.91
CA LYS A 110 5.61 -13.71 -14.96
C LYS A 110 6.61 -14.76 -15.42
N GLY A 111 6.14 -16.00 -15.55
CA GLY A 111 6.93 -17.13 -16.03
C GLY A 111 7.88 -17.73 -14.98
N THR A 112 7.68 -17.38 -13.69
CA THR A 112 8.44 -17.95 -12.57
C THR A 112 7.63 -18.98 -11.77
N GLU A 113 6.46 -19.34 -12.26
CA GLU A 113 5.61 -20.38 -11.70
C GLU A 113 6.33 -21.72 -11.76
N THR A 114 6.39 -22.41 -10.62
CA THR A 114 7.02 -23.73 -10.45
C THR A 114 6.44 -24.42 -9.20
N GLU A 115 7.11 -25.43 -8.67
CA GLU A 115 6.64 -26.19 -7.51
C GLU A 115 7.76 -26.46 -6.51
N LEU A 116 7.38 -26.75 -5.27
CA LEU A 116 8.28 -27.33 -4.29
C LEU A 116 8.69 -28.73 -4.73
N ALA A 117 10.01 -29.00 -4.70
CA ALA A 117 10.58 -30.32 -5.01
C ALA A 117 10.50 -31.29 -3.83
N GLU A 118 10.40 -30.75 -2.60
CA GLU A 118 10.32 -31.49 -1.34
C GLU A 118 9.33 -30.77 -0.39
N ASP A 119 8.93 -31.44 0.70
CA ASP A 119 8.17 -30.81 1.76
C ASP A 119 8.98 -29.67 2.39
N ALA A 120 8.33 -28.54 2.63
CA ALA A 120 8.88 -27.43 3.40
C ALA A 120 8.18 -27.37 4.77
N LYS A 121 8.95 -27.37 5.86
CA LYS A 121 8.43 -27.36 7.23
C LYS A 121 8.46 -25.97 7.83
N ALA A 122 7.58 -25.71 8.78
CA ALA A 122 7.71 -24.52 9.61
C ALA A 122 9.08 -24.57 10.34
N GLY A 123 9.80 -23.45 10.32
CA GLY A 123 11.17 -23.39 10.85
C GLY A 123 12.27 -23.52 9.81
N ASP A 124 11.98 -24.02 8.61
CA ASP A 124 12.99 -24.17 7.55
C ASP A 124 13.50 -22.81 7.08
N MET A 125 14.83 -22.76 6.87
CA MET A 125 15.55 -21.63 6.27
C MET A 125 15.79 -21.84 4.77
N GLU A 126 15.51 -23.03 4.26
CA GLU A 126 15.73 -23.42 2.87
C GLU A 126 14.45 -24.08 2.29
N LEU A 127 14.22 -23.80 1.02
CA LEU A 127 13.20 -24.46 0.22
C LEU A 127 13.87 -25.20 -0.95
N LYS A 128 13.42 -26.41 -1.21
CA LYS A 128 13.82 -27.17 -2.41
C LYS A 128 12.77 -26.93 -3.48
N VAL A 129 13.20 -26.36 -4.60
CA VAL A 129 12.33 -25.88 -5.69
C VAL A 129 12.73 -26.55 -6.99
N LYS A 130 11.76 -26.96 -7.82
CA LYS A 130 12.05 -27.64 -9.08
C LYS A 130 12.83 -26.76 -10.05
N ASP A 131 12.43 -25.50 -10.23
CA ASP A 131 13.09 -24.62 -11.19
C ASP A 131 13.04 -23.14 -10.73
N CYS A 132 14.22 -22.52 -10.59
CA CYS A 132 14.37 -21.09 -10.38
C CYS A 132 15.12 -20.38 -11.51
N SER A 133 15.32 -21.03 -12.67
CA SER A 133 16.11 -20.49 -13.78
C SER A 133 15.61 -19.16 -14.30
N LYS A 134 14.29 -18.91 -14.19
CA LYS A 134 13.62 -17.65 -14.57
C LYS A 134 13.53 -16.62 -13.46
N TRP A 135 14.01 -16.91 -12.25
CA TRP A 135 14.01 -15.97 -11.14
C TRP A 135 15.18 -14.99 -11.29
N LYS A 136 14.89 -13.81 -11.81
CA LYS A 136 15.93 -12.82 -12.19
C LYS A 136 16.44 -11.97 -11.03
N PHE A 137 15.79 -12.04 -9.86
CA PHE A 137 16.09 -11.17 -8.74
C PHE A 137 16.40 -11.99 -7.49
N PRO A 138 17.60 -11.78 -6.87
CA PRO A 138 17.96 -12.47 -5.63
C PRO A 138 17.17 -11.96 -4.42
N ARG A 139 16.31 -10.95 -4.60
CA ARG A 139 15.47 -10.37 -3.55
C ARG A 139 14.01 -10.48 -3.97
N GLY A 140 13.16 -10.84 -3.05
CA GLY A 140 11.74 -11.06 -3.25
C GLY A 140 11.25 -12.10 -2.27
N GLN A 141 10.09 -12.65 -2.51
CA GLN A 141 9.46 -13.69 -1.71
C GLN A 141 9.00 -14.83 -2.61
N VAL A 142 8.81 -15.99 -2.02
CA VAL A 142 8.09 -17.10 -2.63
C VAL A 142 6.62 -17.00 -2.22
N ALA A 143 5.71 -16.86 -3.17
CA ALA A 143 4.29 -17.02 -2.92
C ALA A 143 3.91 -18.50 -3.08
N PHE A 144 3.10 -19.03 -2.15
CA PHE A 144 2.65 -20.40 -2.13
C PHE A 144 1.18 -20.50 -2.57
N ASN A 145 0.76 -21.71 -2.99
CA ASN A 145 -0.60 -22.00 -3.45
C ASN A 145 -1.06 -21.06 -4.57
N VAL A 146 -0.13 -20.72 -5.46
CA VAL A 146 -0.40 -19.82 -6.57
C VAL A 146 -1.28 -20.48 -7.64
N LYS A 147 -2.02 -19.65 -8.37
CA LYS A 147 -2.88 -20.08 -9.47
C LYS A 147 -2.44 -19.42 -10.78
N ALA A 148 -2.56 -20.16 -11.88
CA ALA A 148 -2.18 -19.67 -13.21
C ALA A 148 -3.06 -18.50 -13.69
N ASP A 149 -4.33 -18.46 -13.25
CA ASP A 149 -5.30 -17.40 -13.56
C ASP A 149 -5.17 -16.17 -12.64
N LEU A 150 -4.21 -16.18 -11.71
CA LEU A 150 -3.96 -15.10 -10.74
C LEU A 150 -5.10 -14.87 -9.75
N SER A 151 -6.05 -15.77 -9.61
CA SER A 151 -7.14 -15.68 -8.65
C SER A 151 -6.68 -15.84 -7.18
N ASP A 152 -5.39 -16.18 -6.98
CA ASP A 152 -4.72 -16.17 -5.67
C ASP A 152 -4.34 -14.75 -5.18
N LEU A 153 -4.38 -13.73 -6.04
CA LEU A 153 -3.98 -12.38 -5.65
C LEU A 153 -5.12 -11.57 -4.99
N PRO A 154 -4.84 -10.81 -3.93
CA PRO A 154 -3.54 -10.62 -3.28
C PRO A 154 -3.14 -11.84 -2.46
N ASN A 155 -2.01 -12.46 -2.79
CA ASN A 155 -1.53 -13.66 -2.13
C ASN A 155 -0.78 -13.30 -0.83
N LYS A 156 -1.38 -13.65 0.31
CA LYS A 156 -0.79 -13.41 1.63
C LYS A 156 0.06 -14.58 2.13
N GLU A 157 0.06 -15.71 1.42
CA GLU A 157 0.91 -16.86 1.73
C GLU A 157 2.29 -16.71 1.09
N ILE A 158 3.07 -15.76 1.63
CA ILE A 158 4.42 -15.47 1.15
C ILE A 158 5.48 -15.87 2.18
N SER A 159 6.64 -16.31 1.67
CA SER A 159 7.81 -16.59 2.49
C SER A 159 8.41 -15.31 3.10
N PRO A 160 9.31 -15.42 4.09
CA PRO A 160 10.32 -14.40 4.33
C PRO A 160 11.10 -14.07 3.05
N ALA A 161 11.80 -12.93 3.04
CA ALA A 161 12.58 -12.54 1.87
C ALA A 161 13.62 -13.60 1.49
N ILE A 162 13.83 -13.78 0.20
CA ILE A 162 14.86 -14.63 -0.35
C ILE A 162 16.23 -13.97 -0.10
N LYS A 163 17.18 -14.73 0.46
CA LYS A 163 18.56 -14.34 0.63
C LYS A 163 19.39 -14.69 -0.62
N SER A 164 19.21 -15.91 -1.13
CA SER A 164 19.89 -16.43 -2.30
C SER A 164 19.14 -17.65 -2.85
N TYR A 165 19.46 -18.03 -4.08
CA TYR A 165 19.08 -19.32 -4.63
C TYR A 165 20.19 -19.82 -5.54
N GLN A 166 20.38 -21.13 -5.58
CA GLN A 166 21.41 -21.79 -6.37
C GLN A 166 20.94 -23.15 -6.85
N LYS A 167 21.41 -23.55 -8.02
CA LYS A 167 21.16 -24.88 -8.56
C LYS A 167 21.95 -25.93 -7.78
N ALA A 168 21.30 -27.03 -7.43
CA ALA A 168 21.88 -28.18 -6.72
C ALA A 168 21.37 -29.47 -7.38
N GLY A 169 22.15 -30.01 -8.32
CA GLY A 169 21.70 -31.12 -9.17
C GLY A 169 20.55 -30.69 -10.09
N ASP A 170 19.42 -31.41 -10.03
CA ASP A 170 18.25 -31.17 -10.87
C ASP A 170 17.25 -30.19 -10.24
N ILE A 171 17.49 -29.73 -9.04
CA ILE A 171 16.63 -28.80 -8.29
C ILE A 171 17.40 -27.56 -7.86
N TYR A 172 16.68 -26.60 -7.31
CA TYR A 172 17.24 -25.38 -6.72
C TYR A 172 17.05 -25.36 -5.20
N THR A 173 18.04 -24.87 -4.49
CA THR A 173 17.94 -24.51 -3.07
C THR A 173 17.72 -23.00 -2.97
N VAL A 174 16.60 -22.59 -2.39
CA VAL A 174 16.27 -21.19 -2.11
C VAL A 174 16.48 -20.95 -0.61
N THR A 175 17.43 -20.10 -0.25
CA THR A 175 17.72 -19.74 1.14
C THR A 175 16.92 -18.49 1.53
N LEU A 176 16.25 -18.54 2.67
CA LEU A 176 15.44 -17.46 3.21
C LEU A 176 16.23 -16.61 4.22
N THR A 177 15.80 -15.37 4.45
CA THR A 177 16.39 -14.47 5.47
C THR A 177 15.91 -14.76 6.89
N LYS A 178 14.80 -15.49 7.05
CA LYS A 178 14.18 -15.89 8.31
C LYS A 178 13.50 -17.25 8.14
N PRO A 179 13.21 -17.96 9.22
CA PRO A 179 12.51 -19.23 9.16
C PRO A 179 11.11 -19.11 8.54
N LEU A 180 10.71 -20.15 7.80
CA LEU A 180 9.36 -20.30 7.28
C LEU A 180 8.35 -20.41 8.41
N LYS A 181 7.20 -19.77 8.28
CA LYS A 181 6.18 -19.75 9.36
C LYS A 181 5.18 -20.90 9.28
N LYS A 182 4.98 -21.46 8.08
CA LYS A 182 4.02 -22.52 7.78
C LYS A 182 4.71 -23.67 7.04
N ALA A 183 4.19 -24.86 7.17
CA ALA A 183 4.59 -25.99 6.35
C ALA A 183 3.82 -26.02 5.03
N TYR A 184 4.48 -26.50 3.97
CA TYR A 184 3.90 -26.68 2.64
C TYR A 184 4.38 -28.03 2.07
N PRO A 185 3.49 -28.89 1.55
CA PRO A 185 3.88 -30.17 1.01
C PRO A 185 4.62 -30.03 -0.33
N LYS A 186 5.42 -31.04 -0.67
CA LYS A 186 5.98 -31.26 -2.01
C LYS A 186 4.88 -31.10 -3.08
N GLY A 187 5.24 -30.47 -4.20
CA GLY A 187 4.30 -30.19 -5.29
C GLY A 187 3.44 -28.94 -5.07
N THR A 188 3.56 -28.24 -3.92
CA THR A 188 2.89 -26.94 -3.76
C THR A 188 3.32 -25.99 -4.87
N ALA A 189 2.36 -25.48 -5.62
CA ALA A 189 2.61 -24.47 -6.65
C ALA A 189 3.10 -23.17 -6.04
N ILE A 190 4.19 -22.64 -6.58
CA ILE A 190 4.85 -21.42 -6.08
C ILE A 190 5.18 -20.47 -7.24
N ARG A 191 5.32 -19.18 -6.89
CA ARG A 191 5.73 -18.11 -7.83
C ARG A 191 6.66 -17.13 -7.12
N HIS A 192 7.64 -16.61 -7.85
CA HIS A 192 8.47 -15.53 -7.35
C HIS A 192 7.70 -14.22 -7.31
N HIS A 193 7.67 -13.55 -6.17
CA HIS A 193 7.08 -12.23 -5.98
C HIS A 193 8.17 -11.20 -5.68
N ARG A 194 7.95 -9.97 -6.11
CA ARG A 194 8.86 -8.84 -5.88
C ARG A 194 8.32 -7.92 -4.80
N SER A 195 9.26 -7.26 -4.09
CA SER A 195 8.95 -6.13 -3.23
C SER A 195 9.24 -4.82 -3.95
N ALA A 196 8.27 -3.91 -3.94
CA ALA A 196 8.39 -2.54 -4.46
C ALA A 196 8.12 -1.50 -3.36
N GLY A 197 8.15 -1.92 -2.11
CA GLY A 197 7.81 -1.10 -0.96
C GLY A 197 6.39 -1.36 -0.45
N THR A 198 6.13 -0.90 0.78
CA THR A 198 4.88 -1.18 1.50
C THR A 198 3.73 -0.30 1.03
N TYR A 199 4.00 0.85 0.38
CA TYR A 199 3.02 1.86 0.06
C TYR A 199 3.26 2.46 -1.34
N LEU A 200 2.22 3.10 -1.90
CA LEU A 200 2.31 3.86 -3.14
C LEU A 200 2.77 5.29 -2.86
N TYR A 201 4.07 5.55 -2.96
CA TYR A 201 4.67 6.88 -2.77
C TYR A 201 4.47 7.78 -4.01
N SER A 202 3.22 8.05 -4.34
CA SER A 202 2.84 8.63 -5.64
C SER A 202 3.33 10.06 -5.85
N ALA A 203 3.31 10.90 -4.80
CA ALA A 203 3.61 12.33 -4.88
C ALA A 203 5.01 12.69 -4.38
N ALA A 204 5.54 11.97 -3.40
CA ALA A 204 6.92 12.16 -2.93
C ALA A 204 7.52 10.85 -2.43
N ALA A 205 8.77 10.56 -2.81
CA ALA A 205 9.55 9.42 -2.34
C ALA A 205 10.94 9.92 -1.92
N GLY A 206 11.18 10.05 -0.61
CA GLY A 206 12.45 10.51 -0.04
C GLY A 206 12.81 11.95 -0.40
N LYS A 207 11.83 12.85 -0.47
CA LYS A 207 12.06 14.25 -0.81
C LYS A 207 12.54 15.04 0.41
N LYS A 208 13.71 15.66 0.32
CA LYS A 208 14.19 16.62 1.32
C LYS A 208 13.36 17.91 1.17
N LEU A 209 12.76 18.34 2.27
CA LEU A 209 12.01 19.59 2.33
C LEU A 209 12.95 20.78 2.58
N THR A 210 12.52 21.95 2.12
CA THR A 210 13.12 23.25 2.42
C THR A 210 12.25 24.02 3.41
N ASN A 211 12.72 25.17 3.89
CA ASN A 211 11.97 26.10 4.75
C ASN A 211 10.96 26.97 3.98
N GLN A 212 10.66 26.60 2.75
CA GLN A 212 9.61 27.21 1.92
C GLN A 212 8.51 26.19 1.65
N TRP A 213 7.26 26.65 1.55
CA TRP A 213 6.13 25.80 1.16
C TRP A 213 6.35 25.24 -0.23
N GLN A 214 6.26 23.92 -0.32
CA GLN A 214 6.39 23.14 -1.56
C GLN A 214 5.13 22.32 -1.77
N THR A 215 4.56 22.41 -2.97
CA THR A 215 3.40 21.59 -3.35
C THR A 215 3.89 20.25 -3.92
N PHE A 216 3.37 19.16 -3.35
CA PHE A 216 3.57 17.81 -3.89
C PHE A 216 2.24 17.29 -4.39
N SER A 217 2.23 16.78 -5.61
CA SER A 217 1.01 16.21 -6.19
C SER A 217 1.30 15.06 -7.14
N ALA A 218 0.31 14.19 -7.30
CA ALA A 218 0.35 13.11 -8.28
C ALA A 218 -1.05 12.81 -8.80
N THR A 219 -1.12 12.44 -10.08
CA THR A 219 -2.30 11.82 -10.67
C THR A 219 -2.13 10.30 -10.62
N ILE A 220 -3.15 9.60 -10.14
CA ILE A 220 -3.16 8.15 -10.00
C ILE A 220 -4.34 7.61 -10.82
N ASN A 221 -4.07 6.71 -11.77
CA ASN A 221 -5.11 6.11 -12.59
C ASN A 221 -4.74 4.68 -13.02
N GLY A 222 -5.76 3.86 -13.26
CA GLY A 222 -5.57 2.48 -13.70
C GLY A 222 -4.96 1.57 -12.64
N VAL A 223 -4.71 0.34 -13.04
CA VAL A 223 -4.10 -0.72 -12.20
C VAL A 223 -2.69 -1.01 -12.69
N SER A 224 -1.74 -1.14 -11.79
CA SER A 224 -0.38 -1.59 -12.11
C SER A 224 -0.41 -2.98 -12.72
N PRO A 225 0.32 -3.22 -13.82
CA PRO A 225 0.58 -4.59 -14.25
C PRO A 225 1.22 -5.39 -13.11
N ILE A 226 0.83 -6.66 -12.98
CA ILE A 226 1.39 -7.56 -11.95
C ILE A 226 2.92 -7.65 -12.05
N THR A 227 3.48 -7.41 -13.23
CA THR A 227 4.91 -7.50 -13.54
C THR A 227 5.67 -6.18 -13.41
N ASP A 228 4.99 -5.08 -13.08
CA ASP A 228 5.61 -3.76 -12.94
C ASP A 228 5.36 -3.15 -11.55
N PRO A 229 6.22 -3.47 -10.57
CA PRO A 229 6.06 -3.02 -9.18
C PRO A 229 6.39 -1.54 -8.94
N VAL A 230 6.93 -0.82 -9.92
CA VAL A 230 7.38 0.58 -9.76
C VAL A 230 6.39 1.62 -10.28
N ALA A 231 5.21 1.21 -10.71
CA ALA A 231 4.19 2.13 -11.20
C ALA A 231 3.45 2.84 -10.05
N TYR A 232 4.14 3.76 -9.34
CA TYR A 232 3.56 4.52 -8.21
C TYR A 232 2.38 5.44 -8.58
N ARG A 233 2.08 5.61 -9.87
CA ARG A 233 0.96 6.39 -10.37
C ARG A 233 -0.22 5.53 -10.83
N LYS A 234 -0.20 4.24 -10.48
CA LYS A 234 -1.29 3.29 -10.69
C LYS A 234 -1.64 2.59 -9.40
N PHE A 235 -2.90 2.26 -9.21
CA PHE A 235 -3.31 1.48 -8.05
C PHE A 235 -2.79 0.04 -8.16
N TRP A 236 -2.51 -0.57 -7.04
CA TRP A 236 -2.16 -1.99 -7.03
C TRP A 236 -3.37 -2.86 -7.32
N TYR A 237 -3.12 -4.05 -7.83
CA TYR A 237 -4.17 -5.02 -8.16
C TYR A 237 -5.11 -5.23 -6.96
N THR A 238 -6.43 -5.28 -7.20
CA THR A 238 -7.51 -5.38 -6.21
C THR A 238 -7.70 -4.18 -5.27
N THR A 239 -7.06 -3.03 -5.52
CA THR A 239 -7.36 -1.81 -4.76
C THR A 239 -8.80 -1.38 -5.01
N SER A 240 -9.56 -1.24 -3.94
CA SER A 240 -10.96 -0.75 -3.95
C SER A 240 -11.18 0.39 -2.97
N ASN A 241 -10.19 0.68 -2.14
CA ASN A 241 -10.17 1.83 -1.23
C ASN A 241 -8.75 2.37 -1.12
N ALA A 242 -8.61 3.65 -0.76
CA ALA A 242 -7.32 4.26 -0.45
C ALA A 242 -7.40 5.20 0.75
N SER A 243 -6.30 5.34 1.47
CA SER A 243 -6.11 6.41 2.45
C SER A 243 -4.85 7.22 2.12
N ILE A 244 -4.85 8.50 2.46
CA ILE A 244 -3.65 9.36 2.34
C ILE A 244 -2.58 8.82 3.28
N LEU A 245 -1.32 8.80 2.81
CA LEU A 245 -0.14 8.38 3.57
C LEU A 245 0.86 9.52 3.67
N ILE A 246 1.39 9.73 4.88
CA ILE A 246 2.52 10.64 5.16
C ILE A 246 3.53 9.88 6.00
N LEU A 247 4.79 9.73 5.49
CA LEU A 247 5.92 9.37 6.35
C LEU A 247 6.71 10.65 6.57
N GLY A 248 6.53 11.22 7.75
CA GLY A 248 7.07 12.53 8.10
C GLY A 248 8.42 12.44 8.80
N ASN A 249 9.36 13.30 8.41
CA ASN A 249 10.73 13.32 8.90
C ASN A 249 11.42 11.95 8.81
N PHE A 250 11.17 11.19 7.74
CA PHE A 250 11.63 9.82 7.58
C PHE A 250 13.17 9.73 7.75
N ALA A 251 13.61 8.76 8.58
CA ALA A 251 15.01 8.60 8.98
C ALA A 251 15.67 9.87 9.58
N GLY A 252 14.84 10.84 9.99
CA GLY A 252 15.28 12.10 10.59
C GLY A 252 15.56 11.98 12.09
N LYS A 253 15.90 13.13 12.69
CA LYS A 253 16.16 13.26 14.13
C LYS A 253 14.88 13.61 14.90
N ALA A 254 14.91 13.48 16.23
CA ALA A 254 13.79 13.81 17.10
C ALA A 254 13.42 15.31 17.12
N ASP A 255 14.35 16.19 16.74
CA ASP A 255 14.19 17.64 16.65
C ASP A 255 13.78 18.14 15.26
N ALA A 256 13.68 17.24 14.26
CA ALA A 256 13.16 17.59 12.94
C ALA A 256 11.70 18.04 13.03
N VAL A 257 11.35 19.16 12.40
CA VAL A 257 9.98 19.69 12.38
C VAL A 257 9.51 19.90 10.97
N MET A 258 8.41 19.22 10.62
CA MET A 258 7.72 19.31 9.33
C MET A 258 6.39 20.02 9.53
N LEU A 259 6.10 20.99 8.69
CA LEU A 259 4.77 21.59 8.56
C LEU A 259 4.09 21.07 7.32
N PHE A 260 2.78 20.85 7.38
CA PHE A 260 2.00 20.46 6.21
C PHE A 260 0.53 20.91 6.31
N ARG A 261 -0.10 21.11 5.15
CA ARG A 261 -1.49 21.56 5.03
C ARG A 261 -2.08 21.17 3.68
N ASN A 262 -3.34 21.49 3.46
CA ASN A 262 -4.04 21.34 2.17
C ASN A 262 -3.92 19.91 1.59
N LEU A 263 -3.93 18.92 2.50
CA LEU A 263 -3.92 17.51 2.10
C LEU A 263 -5.24 17.18 1.38
N LYS A 264 -5.16 16.57 0.21
CA LYS A 264 -6.35 16.17 -0.53
C LYS A 264 -6.08 14.94 -1.40
N LEU A 265 -7.00 14.00 -1.35
CA LEU A 265 -7.13 12.92 -2.33
C LEU A 265 -8.53 13.00 -2.90
N GLU A 266 -8.68 13.27 -4.18
CA GLU A 266 -9.96 13.50 -4.82
C GLU A 266 -10.08 12.77 -6.15
N GLU A 267 -11.31 12.35 -6.50
CA GLU A 267 -11.65 11.90 -7.83
C GLU A 267 -11.72 13.11 -8.76
N LEU A 268 -11.05 13.01 -9.92
CA LEU A 268 -11.18 14.01 -10.97
C LEU A 268 -12.37 13.65 -11.86
N THR A 269 -13.41 14.47 -11.83
CA THR A 269 -14.49 14.42 -12.83
C THR A 269 -13.92 14.86 -14.18
N ARG A 270 -14.19 14.07 -15.22
CA ARG A 270 -13.87 14.45 -16.61
C ARG A 270 -14.83 15.52 -17.09
#